data_8d4a98b25b85a7a315616a00b920d976
#
_entry.id   8d4a98b25b85a7a315616a00b920d976
#
_cell.length_a   1.000
_cell.length_b   1.000
_cell.length_c   1.000
_cell.angle_alpha   90.00
_cell.angle_beta   90.00
_cell.angle_gamma   90.00
#
_symmetry.space_group_name_H-M   'P 1'
#
loop_
_entity.id
_entity.type
_entity.pdbx_description
1 polymer ?
#
loop_
_entity_poly.entity_id
_entity_poly.type
_entity_poly.pdbx_seq_one_letter_code
_entity_poly.pdbx_strand_id
1 'polypeptide(L)'
;MLVALTEDGNRIYADEAQKKDQYGNRNKFYCPDCGSELTLKQGTKNIWHFSHKDGNTICIFRKGKRGESIIHQTMKKKIKEIIERDNEVIVSELEWKIGSRIADYYCELKVHFGNIRKVAIECVHQHNDIDEFRAKKQILL
;
A
#
# COMPACT_ATOMS: atom_id res chain seq x y z
N MET A 1 5.77 -3.08 2.66
CA MET A 1 5.15 -1.93 1.95
C MET A 1 5.27 -2.12 0.44
N LEU A 2 4.24 -1.74 -0.30
CA LEU A 2 4.24 -1.82 -1.78
C LEU A 2 4.48 -0.48 -2.45
N VAL A 3 4.42 0.61 -1.71
CA VAL A 3 4.52 1.99 -2.18
C VAL A 3 5.67 2.73 -1.49
N ALA A 4 6.38 3.56 -2.24
CA ALA A 4 7.39 4.49 -1.74
C ALA A 4 7.26 5.84 -2.46
N LEU A 5 8.03 6.83 -2.01
CA LEU A 5 8.27 8.07 -2.75
C LEU A 5 9.65 8.04 -3.40
N THR A 6 9.74 8.57 -4.61
CA THR A 6 11.02 8.88 -5.27
C THR A 6 11.66 10.12 -4.63
N GLU A 7 12.90 10.47 -5.04
CA GLU A 7 13.57 11.72 -4.61
C GLU A 7 12.77 12.97 -4.99
N ASP A 8 12.00 12.92 -6.09
CA ASP A 8 11.12 14.03 -6.53
C ASP A 8 9.76 14.06 -5.81
N GLY A 9 9.54 13.16 -4.84
CA GLY A 9 8.29 13.07 -4.07
C GLY A 9 7.13 12.36 -4.77
N ASN A 10 7.35 11.74 -5.91
CA ASN A 10 6.33 10.98 -6.63
C ASN A 10 6.14 9.59 -6.03
N ARG A 11 4.89 9.14 -5.96
CA ARG A 11 4.56 7.77 -5.54
C ARG A 11 4.98 6.77 -6.61
N ILE A 12 5.60 5.68 -6.17
CA ILE A 12 6.01 4.58 -7.05
C ILE A 12 5.70 3.23 -6.38
N TYR A 13 5.24 2.27 -7.17
CA TYR A 13 5.02 0.89 -6.71
C TYR A 13 6.29 0.06 -6.83
N ALA A 14 6.45 -0.92 -5.94
CA ALA A 14 7.65 -1.76 -5.91
C ALA A 14 7.86 -2.58 -7.18
N ASP A 15 6.79 -2.96 -7.88
CA ASP A 15 6.84 -3.70 -9.15
C ASP A 15 7.19 -2.82 -10.36
N GLU A 16 7.06 -1.51 -10.23
CA GLU A 16 7.45 -0.53 -11.26
C GLU A 16 8.83 0.09 -10.98
N ALA A 17 9.28 0.02 -9.71
CA ALA A 17 10.51 0.65 -9.27
C ALA A 17 11.76 -0.08 -9.79
N GLN A 18 12.79 0.70 -10.13
CA GLN A 18 14.09 0.19 -10.55
C GLN A 18 15.17 0.60 -9.53
N LYS A 19 16.08 -0.31 -9.21
CA LYS A 19 17.19 -0.04 -8.26
C LYS A 19 18.19 0.97 -8.80
N LYS A 20 18.34 1.07 -10.12
CA LYS A 20 19.27 1.97 -10.81
C LYS A 20 18.55 2.71 -11.91
N ASP A 21 19.00 3.93 -12.17
CA ASP A 21 18.58 4.70 -13.33
C ASP A 21 19.24 4.19 -14.63
N GLN A 22 18.90 4.82 -15.75
CA GLN A 22 19.46 4.49 -17.08
C GLN A 22 20.98 4.72 -17.18
N TYR A 23 21.57 5.48 -16.27
CA TYR A 23 23.02 5.77 -16.20
C TYR A 23 23.74 4.88 -15.19
N GLY A 24 23.05 3.95 -14.51
CA GLY A 24 23.61 3.05 -13.51
C GLY A 24 23.68 3.63 -12.09
N ASN A 25 23.20 4.87 -11.86
CA ASN A 25 23.15 5.46 -10.53
C ASN A 25 22.04 4.79 -9.70
N ARG A 26 22.28 4.67 -8.40
CA ARG A 26 21.34 4.06 -7.49
C ARG A 26 20.14 4.99 -7.23
N ASN A 27 18.93 4.51 -7.50
CA ASN A 27 17.71 5.19 -7.11
C ASN A 27 17.47 5.09 -5.61
N LYS A 28 16.98 6.17 -5.00
CA LYS A 28 16.60 6.23 -3.60
C LYS A 28 15.09 6.30 -3.46
N PHE A 29 14.59 5.65 -2.42
CA PHE A 29 13.17 5.58 -2.13
C PHE A 29 12.93 5.95 -0.67
N TYR A 30 11.80 6.60 -0.41
CA TYR A 30 11.46 7.14 0.91
C TYR A 30 10.07 6.71 1.36
N CYS A 31 9.91 6.54 2.66
CA CYS A 31 8.62 6.20 3.25
C CYS A 31 7.64 7.38 3.13
N PRO A 32 6.42 7.17 2.61
CA PRO A 32 5.42 8.23 2.49
C PRO A 32 4.95 8.81 3.84
N ASP A 33 5.15 8.08 4.94
CA ASP A 33 4.75 8.53 6.27
C ASP A 33 5.90 9.19 7.05
N CYS A 34 7.00 8.47 7.28
CA CYS A 34 8.09 8.95 8.14
C CYS A 34 9.26 9.59 7.39
N GLY A 35 9.29 9.55 6.06
CA GLY A 35 10.36 10.11 5.24
C GLY A 35 11.68 9.34 5.27
N SER A 36 11.79 8.25 6.03
CA SER A 36 13.01 7.45 6.11
C SER A 36 13.32 6.75 4.79
N GLU A 37 14.60 6.59 4.49
CA GLU A 37 15.04 5.88 3.29
C GLU A 37 14.64 4.39 3.35
N LEU A 38 14.15 3.90 2.23
CA LEU A 38 13.70 2.53 2.06
C LEU A 38 14.66 1.73 1.16
N THR A 39 14.67 0.43 1.37
CA THR A 39 15.34 -0.54 0.49
C THR A 39 14.30 -1.24 -0.38
N LEU A 40 14.50 -1.23 -1.70
CA LEU A 40 13.70 -2.00 -2.64
C LEU A 40 14.16 -3.46 -2.64
N LYS A 41 13.27 -4.38 -2.28
CA LYS A 41 13.46 -5.82 -2.24
C LYS A 41 12.81 -6.46 -3.47
N GLN A 42 13.62 -6.99 -4.38
CA GLN A 42 13.19 -7.61 -5.64
C GLN A 42 13.77 -9.02 -5.74
N GLY A 43 13.38 -9.87 -4.79
CA GLY A 43 13.76 -11.29 -4.77
C GLY A 43 12.84 -12.17 -5.63
N THR A 44 13.20 -13.44 -5.76
CA THR A 44 12.44 -14.44 -6.52
C THR A 44 11.38 -15.18 -5.69
N LYS A 45 11.51 -15.17 -4.36
CA LYS A 45 10.61 -15.90 -3.46
C LYS A 45 9.41 -15.09 -2.97
N ASN A 46 9.58 -13.78 -2.84
CA ASN A 46 8.57 -12.88 -2.29
C ASN A 46 8.18 -11.86 -3.34
N ILE A 47 6.95 -11.32 -3.24
CA ILE A 47 6.57 -10.18 -4.07
C ILE A 47 7.53 -9.01 -3.78
N TRP A 48 7.79 -8.21 -4.78
CA TRP A 48 8.65 -7.05 -4.64
C TRP A 48 8.02 -6.03 -3.70
N HIS A 49 8.81 -5.52 -2.79
CA HIS A 49 8.36 -4.61 -1.73
C HIS A 49 9.46 -3.69 -1.25
N PHE A 50 9.08 -2.64 -0.54
CA PHE A 50 10.01 -1.76 0.17
C PHE A 50 10.09 -2.14 1.65
N SER A 51 11.26 -1.95 2.24
CA SER A 51 11.51 -2.10 3.68
C SER A 51 12.30 -0.93 4.23
N HIS A 52 12.01 -0.52 5.47
CA HIS A 52 12.82 0.46 6.17
C HIS A 52 14.24 -0.07 6.40
N LYS A 53 15.24 0.79 6.24
CA LYS A 53 16.65 0.46 6.53
C LYS A 53 16.89 0.36 8.03
N ASP A 54 16.33 1.29 8.82
CA ASP A 54 16.56 1.41 10.24
C ASP A 54 15.52 0.69 11.09
N GLY A 55 16.00 -0.03 12.11
CA GLY A 55 15.15 -0.73 13.08
C GLY A 55 14.38 0.17 14.04
N ASN A 56 14.79 1.44 14.20
CA ASN A 56 14.34 2.33 15.27
C ASN A 56 13.32 3.39 14.86
N THR A 57 12.82 3.39 13.62
CA THR A 57 11.89 4.42 13.16
C THR A 57 10.48 4.12 13.63
N ILE A 58 9.85 5.06 14.31
CA ILE A 58 8.41 5.02 14.63
C ILE A 58 7.67 5.43 13.37
N CYS A 59 7.02 4.47 12.72
CA CYS A 59 6.31 4.69 11.48
C CYS A 59 5.00 3.88 11.48
N ILE A 60 3.93 4.49 10.95
CA ILE A 60 2.62 3.83 10.85
C ILE A 60 2.66 2.54 10.00
N PHE A 61 3.57 2.45 9.01
CA PHE A 61 3.80 1.24 8.22
C PHE A 61 4.54 0.13 8.97
N ARG A 62 5.05 0.41 10.17
CA ARG A 62 5.80 -0.56 11.00
C ARG A 62 5.02 -1.05 12.22
N LYS A 63 3.72 -0.85 12.27
CA LYS A 63 2.89 -1.34 13.38
C LYS A 63 2.96 -2.87 13.47
N GLY A 64 3.74 -3.35 14.44
CA GLY A 64 3.90 -4.77 14.77
C GLY A 64 5.34 -5.24 14.64
N LYS A 65 5.74 -6.19 15.51
CA LYS A 65 7.09 -6.80 15.54
C LYS A 65 7.37 -7.71 14.34
N ARG A 66 6.39 -7.96 13.48
CA ARG A 66 6.51 -8.76 12.26
C ARG A 66 6.12 -7.90 11.08
N GLY A 67 6.97 -7.86 10.07
CA GLY A 67 6.66 -7.22 8.80
C GLY A 67 5.36 -7.79 8.21
N GLU A 68 4.76 -7.03 7.32
CA GLU A 68 3.56 -7.44 6.59
C GLU A 68 3.79 -8.77 5.86
N SER A 69 2.85 -9.71 5.99
CA SER A 69 2.97 -11.03 5.36
C SER A 69 2.86 -10.93 3.83
N ILE A 70 3.46 -11.89 3.14
CA ILE A 70 3.36 -12.03 1.67
C ILE A 70 1.90 -12.17 1.24
N ILE A 71 1.12 -12.93 2.01
CA ILE A 71 -0.31 -13.13 1.74
C ILE A 71 -1.05 -11.80 1.77
N HIS A 72 -0.79 -10.97 2.78
CA HIS A 72 -1.42 -9.65 2.90
C HIS A 72 -1.05 -8.74 1.71
N GLN A 73 0.22 -8.68 1.34
CA GLN A 73 0.68 -7.92 0.19
C GLN A 73 0.07 -8.41 -1.13
N THR A 74 -0.04 -9.72 -1.31
CA THR A 74 -0.67 -10.33 -2.48
C THR A 74 -2.17 -10.00 -2.54
N MET A 75 -2.87 -10.06 -1.42
CA MET A 75 -4.29 -9.68 -1.33
C MET A 75 -4.53 -8.22 -1.74
N LYS A 76 -3.72 -7.29 -1.28
CA LYS A 76 -3.83 -5.88 -1.67
C LYS A 76 -3.73 -5.70 -3.18
N LYS A 77 -2.72 -6.29 -3.81
CA LYS A 77 -2.54 -6.22 -5.27
C LYS A 77 -3.71 -6.83 -6.00
N LYS A 78 -4.19 -7.98 -5.54
CA LYS A 78 -5.31 -8.67 -6.18
C LYS A 78 -6.61 -7.90 -6.10
N ILE A 79 -6.89 -7.26 -4.95
CA ILE A 79 -8.07 -6.39 -4.79
C ILE A 79 -8.00 -5.21 -5.77
N LYS A 80 -6.85 -4.56 -5.88
CA LYS A 80 -6.64 -3.46 -6.84
C LYS A 80 -6.94 -3.91 -8.27
N GLU A 81 -6.36 -5.03 -8.71
CA GLU A 81 -6.57 -5.60 -10.05
C GLU A 81 -8.05 -5.89 -10.35
N ILE A 82 -8.76 -6.51 -9.39
CA ILE A 82 -10.17 -6.86 -9.55
C ILE A 82 -11.04 -5.60 -9.67
N ILE A 83 -10.82 -4.63 -8.79
CA ILE A 83 -11.63 -3.41 -8.77
C ILE A 83 -11.39 -2.58 -10.04
N GLU A 84 -10.15 -2.43 -10.48
CA GLU A 84 -9.81 -1.71 -11.71
C GLU A 84 -10.38 -2.39 -12.96
N ARG A 85 -10.44 -3.73 -12.97
CA ARG A 85 -11.02 -4.49 -14.09
C ARG A 85 -12.54 -4.33 -14.18
N ASP A 86 -13.22 -4.34 -13.04
CA ASP A 86 -14.69 -4.49 -12.99
C ASP A 86 -15.43 -3.16 -12.80
N ASN A 87 -14.72 -2.04 -12.63
CA ASN A 87 -15.30 -0.73 -12.36
C ASN A 87 -14.62 0.39 -13.15
N GLU A 88 -15.33 1.50 -13.33
CA GLU A 88 -14.73 2.76 -13.80
C GLU A 88 -14.10 3.48 -12.60
N VAL A 89 -12.76 3.41 -12.52
CA VAL A 89 -11.98 3.93 -11.40
C VAL A 89 -11.32 5.26 -11.78
N ILE A 90 -11.53 6.29 -10.95
CA ILE A 90 -10.92 7.62 -11.12
C ILE A 90 -9.60 7.71 -10.35
N VAL A 91 -9.58 7.18 -9.11
CA VAL A 91 -8.40 7.10 -8.25
C VAL A 91 -8.26 5.66 -7.78
N SER A 92 -7.05 5.12 -7.81
CA SER A 92 -6.75 3.74 -7.40
C SER A 92 -5.37 3.69 -6.78
N GLU A 93 -5.31 3.55 -5.45
CA GLU A 93 -4.07 3.62 -4.69
C GLU A 93 -3.97 2.52 -3.62
N LEU A 94 -2.82 1.86 -3.60
CA LEU A 94 -2.43 0.99 -2.49
C LEU A 94 -1.83 1.82 -1.35
N GLU A 95 -2.01 1.35 -0.12
CA GLU A 95 -1.38 1.94 1.07
C GLU A 95 -1.64 3.46 1.20
N TRP A 96 -2.89 3.85 1.07
CA TRP A 96 -3.31 5.25 1.09
C TRP A 96 -3.58 5.74 2.50
N LYS A 97 -2.94 6.86 2.87
CA LYS A 97 -3.11 7.46 4.19
C LYS A 97 -4.44 8.22 4.28
N ILE A 98 -5.24 7.89 5.30
CA ILE A 98 -6.49 8.57 5.64
C ILE A 98 -6.42 8.96 7.11
N GLY A 99 -6.19 10.26 7.39
CA GLY A 99 -5.95 10.73 8.75
C GLY A 99 -4.73 10.05 9.38
N SER A 100 -4.92 9.35 10.51
CA SER A 100 -3.86 8.61 11.22
C SER A 100 -3.76 7.14 10.83
N ARG A 101 -4.51 6.69 9.82
CA ARG A 101 -4.55 5.29 9.35
C ARG A 101 -4.09 5.17 7.92
N ILE A 102 -3.73 3.95 7.54
CA ILE A 102 -3.43 3.58 6.16
C ILE A 102 -4.45 2.54 5.73
N ALA A 103 -5.20 2.86 4.67
CA ALA A 103 -6.01 1.87 3.98
C ALA A 103 -5.09 0.99 3.13
N ASP A 104 -5.32 -0.31 3.11
CA ASP A 104 -4.58 -1.22 2.25
C ASP A 104 -4.82 -0.94 0.77
N TYR A 105 -6.05 -0.57 0.44
CA TYR A 105 -6.43 -0.06 -0.88
C TYR A 105 -7.47 1.05 -0.74
N TYR A 106 -7.30 2.11 -1.52
CA TYR A 106 -8.23 3.22 -1.65
C TYR A 106 -8.59 3.45 -3.11
N CYS A 107 -9.86 3.69 -3.38
CA CYS A 107 -10.29 4.07 -4.72
C CYS A 107 -11.46 5.05 -4.72
N GLU A 108 -11.59 5.78 -5.83
CA GLU A 108 -12.75 6.59 -6.17
C GLU A 108 -13.40 5.99 -7.41
N LEU A 109 -14.63 5.54 -7.28
CA LEU A 109 -15.39 4.87 -8.32
C LEU A 109 -16.43 5.83 -8.90
N LYS A 110 -16.55 5.84 -10.21
CA LYS A 110 -17.69 6.50 -10.88
C LYS A 110 -18.90 5.56 -10.83
N VAL A 111 -19.94 6.02 -10.19
CA VAL A 111 -21.22 5.29 -10.08
C VAL A 111 -22.31 5.98 -10.91
N HIS A 112 -23.50 5.39 -10.94
CA HIS A 112 -24.62 5.90 -11.74
C HIS A 112 -24.84 7.40 -11.55
N PHE A 113 -25.24 8.08 -12.63
CA PHE A 113 -25.49 9.53 -12.71
C PHE A 113 -24.25 10.42 -12.47
N GLY A 114 -23.03 9.89 -12.71
CA GLY A 114 -21.79 10.66 -12.59
C GLY A 114 -21.35 10.95 -11.16
N ASN A 115 -22.00 10.36 -10.16
CA ASN A 115 -21.57 10.44 -8.76
C ASN A 115 -20.26 9.68 -8.53
N ILE A 116 -19.46 10.15 -7.57
CA ILE A 116 -18.22 9.52 -7.17
C ILE A 116 -18.42 8.86 -5.81
N ARG A 117 -18.06 7.59 -5.69
CA ARG A 117 -18.03 6.86 -4.44
C ARG A 117 -16.57 6.62 -4.01
N LYS A 118 -16.24 7.05 -2.80
CA LYS A 118 -14.95 6.81 -2.17
C LYS A 118 -15.00 5.51 -1.37
N VAL A 119 -14.03 4.64 -1.57
CA VAL A 119 -13.95 3.32 -0.93
C VAL A 119 -12.55 3.12 -0.36
N ALA A 120 -12.48 2.74 0.90
CA ALA A 120 -11.25 2.31 1.56
C ALA A 120 -11.41 0.86 2.02
N ILE A 121 -10.44 0.02 1.73
CA ILE A 121 -10.44 -1.42 2.03
C ILE A 121 -9.26 -1.75 2.93
N GLU A 122 -9.52 -2.50 3.99
CA GLU A 122 -8.51 -3.17 4.81
C GLU A 122 -8.57 -4.67 4.57
N CYS A 123 -7.42 -5.29 4.30
CA CYS A 123 -7.28 -6.73 4.15
C CYS A 123 -7.03 -7.36 5.53
N VAL A 124 -7.97 -8.11 6.04
CA VAL A 124 -7.81 -8.78 7.33
C VAL A 124 -7.45 -10.25 7.08
N HIS A 125 -6.28 -10.64 7.56
CA HIS A 125 -5.79 -12.01 7.52
C HIS A 125 -5.64 -12.54 8.96
N GLN A 126 -6.76 -12.72 9.66
CA GLN A 126 -6.76 -13.44 10.95
C GLN A 126 -8.06 -14.19 11.16
N HIS A 127 -7.91 -15.40 11.67
CA HIS A 127 -8.98 -16.36 11.90
C HIS A 127 -9.89 -16.06 13.12
N ASN A 128 -9.67 -14.98 13.83
CA ASN A 128 -10.33 -14.76 15.09
C ASN A 128 -11.16 -13.48 15.07
N ASP A 129 -12.45 -13.69 15.11
CA ASP A 129 -13.49 -12.74 15.47
C ASP A 129 -14.16 -11.94 14.34
N ILE A 130 -15.29 -12.51 13.89
CA ILE A 130 -16.24 -11.84 12.98
C ILE A 130 -16.74 -10.51 13.56
N ASP A 131 -16.80 -10.38 14.87
CA ASP A 131 -17.30 -9.19 15.55
C ASP A 131 -16.27 -8.06 15.54
N GLU A 132 -14.99 -8.37 15.67
CA GLU A 132 -13.91 -7.39 15.49
C GLU A 132 -13.80 -6.90 14.03
N PHE A 133 -14.03 -7.78 13.07
CA PHE A 133 -14.11 -7.45 11.66
C PHE A 133 -15.27 -6.49 11.35
N ARG A 134 -16.44 -6.73 11.92
CA ARG A 134 -17.62 -5.86 11.77
C ARG A 134 -17.40 -4.49 12.38
N ALA A 135 -16.77 -4.41 13.54
CA ALA A 135 -16.43 -3.14 14.19
C ALA A 135 -15.45 -2.28 13.36
N LYS A 136 -14.45 -2.91 12.72
CA LYS A 136 -13.49 -2.21 11.85
C LYS A 136 -14.13 -1.68 10.55
N LYS A 137 -15.14 -2.37 10.02
CA LYS A 137 -15.83 -1.98 8.79
C LYS A 137 -16.66 -0.69 8.94
N GLN A 138 -17.10 -0.35 10.15
CA GLN A 138 -17.87 0.88 10.42
C GLN A 138 -17.04 2.15 10.55
N ILE A 139 -15.72 2.07 10.69
CA ILE A 139 -14.86 3.21 11.04
C ILE A 139 -14.27 3.91 9.80
N LEU A 140 -14.34 3.30 8.62
CA LEU A 140 -13.70 3.81 7.39
C LEU A 140 -14.65 4.56 6.43
N LEU A 141 -15.88 4.72 6.78
CA LEU A 141 -16.87 5.45 5.97
C LEU A 141 -17.14 6.84 6.51
#